data_3c5d889f71811d0eb7b5c1bf712b7fbc
#
_entry.id   3c5d889f71811d0eb7b5c1bf712b7fbc
#
_cell.length_a   1.000
_cell.length_b   1.000
_cell.length_c   1.000
_cell.angle_alpha   90.00
_cell.angle_beta   90.00
_cell.angle_gamma   90.00
#
_symmetry.space_group_name_H-M   'P 1'
#
loop_
_entity.id
_entity.type
_entity.pdbx_description
1 polymer ?
#
loop_
_entity_poly.entity_id
_entity_poly.type
_entity_poly.pdbx_seq_one_letter_code
_entity_poly.pdbx_strand_id
1 'polypeptide(L)'
;MTPASPARVPGVDAVRAIAIAGVVAMNYHAYLNPRLAWQPVDPSLLERVLNPMSSPVSTRFAATFVLVAGVGVSLFAWGRPDLARRRIVLLRRGLLLYGAGAVLNWVWPGTILFFYGAYFMVSALIC
;
A
#
# COMPACT_ATOMS: atom_id res chain seq x y z
N MET A 1 -16.97 25.95 -20.33
CA MET A 1 -15.63 25.80 -19.75
C MET A 1 -15.54 24.42 -19.17
N THR A 2 -14.87 23.50 -19.84
CA THR A 2 -14.57 22.16 -19.33
C THR A 2 -13.55 22.28 -18.20
N PRO A 3 -13.83 21.77 -16.99
CA PRO A 3 -12.85 21.80 -15.91
C PRO A 3 -11.61 21.04 -16.34
N ALA A 4 -10.46 21.70 -16.27
CA ALA A 4 -9.18 21.05 -16.58
C ALA A 4 -9.02 19.80 -15.71
N SER A 5 -8.80 18.67 -16.35
CA SER A 5 -8.49 17.42 -15.66
C SER A 5 -7.26 17.63 -14.77
N PRO A 6 -7.29 17.20 -13.50
CA PRO A 6 -6.15 17.39 -12.62
C PRO A 6 -4.90 16.74 -13.27
N ALA A 7 -3.84 17.53 -13.39
CA ALA A 7 -2.61 17.09 -14.02
C ALA A 7 -2.09 15.84 -13.29
N ARG A 8 -1.99 14.74 -14.02
CA ARG A 8 -1.37 13.52 -13.51
C ARG A 8 0.12 13.77 -13.31
N VAL A 9 0.65 13.35 -12.17
CA VAL A 9 2.08 13.41 -11.88
C VAL A 9 2.67 12.03 -12.16
N PRO A 10 3.21 11.79 -13.37
CA PRO A 10 3.63 10.45 -13.79
C PRO A 10 4.71 9.84 -12.88
N GLY A 11 5.55 10.66 -12.27
CA GLY A 11 6.55 10.20 -11.30
C GLY A 11 5.95 9.54 -10.06
N VAL A 12 4.88 10.09 -9.51
CA VAL A 12 4.18 9.54 -8.34
C VAL A 12 3.53 8.20 -8.69
N ASP A 13 2.93 8.09 -9.88
CA ASP A 13 2.31 6.86 -10.34
C ASP A 13 3.35 5.76 -10.61
N ALA A 14 4.51 6.11 -11.16
CA ALA A 14 5.61 5.18 -11.36
C ALA A 14 6.18 4.64 -10.04
N VAL A 15 6.44 5.52 -9.06
CA VAL A 15 6.92 5.11 -7.72
C VAL A 15 5.90 4.22 -7.03
N ARG A 16 4.62 4.53 -7.15
CA ARG A 16 3.54 3.68 -6.61
C ARG A 16 3.53 2.30 -7.25
N ALA A 17 3.65 2.21 -8.58
CA ALA A 17 3.68 0.94 -9.30
C ALA A 17 4.87 0.08 -8.86
N ILE A 18 6.06 0.67 -8.74
CA ILE A 18 7.26 -0.03 -8.26
C ILE A 18 7.08 -0.50 -6.81
N ALA A 19 6.54 0.35 -5.94
CA ALA A 19 6.29 -0.01 -4.55
C ALA A 19 5.29 -1.17 -4.43
N ILE A 20 4.20 -1.15 -5.21
CA ILE A 20 3.22 -2.24 -5.25
C ILE A 20 3.88 -3.53 -5.75
N ALA A 21 4.64 -3.48 -6.84
CA ALA A 21 5.33 -4.64 -7.40
C ALA A 21 6.30 -5.25 -6.35
N GLY A 22 7.05 -4.41 -5.64
CA GLY A 22 7.93 -4.86 -4.56
C GLY A 22 7.20 -5.54 -3.41
N VAL A 23 6.09 -4.95 -2.96
CA VAL A 23 5.24 -5.54 -1.89
C VAL A 23 4.66 -6.87 -2.35
N VAL A 24 4.17 -6.97 -3.59
CA VAL A 24 3.62 -8.22 -4.15
C VAL A 24 4.71 -9.29 -4.24
N ALA A 25 5.88 -8.95 -4.78
CA ALA A 25 7.00 -9.89 -4.91
C ALA A 25 7.43 -10.46 -3.55
N MET A 26 7.51 -9.62 -2.52
CA MET A 26 7.88 -10.05 -1.17
C MET A 26 6.82 -10.91 -0.50
N ASN A 27 5.56 -10.53 -0.62
CA ASN A 27 4.45 -11.33 -0.09
C ASN A 27 4.35 -12.69 -0.81
N TYR A 28 4.54 -12.70 -2.13
CA TYR A 28 4.52 -13.93 -2.91
C TYR A 28 5.69 -14.86 -2.55
N HIS A 29 6.87 -14.30 -2.35
CA HIS A 29 8.04 -15.06 -1.90
C HIS A 29 7.81 -15.69 -0.52
N ALA A 30 7.24 -14.96 0.42
CA ALA A 30 6.88 -15.48 1.74
C ALA A 30 5.81 -16.58 1.66
N TYR A 31 4.86 -16.46 0.73
CA TYR A 31 3.82 -17.46 0.51
C TYR A 31 4.38 -18.78 -0.02
N LEU A 32 5.28 -18.71 -1.02
CA LEU A 32 5.87 -19.90 -1.62
C LEU A 32 6.87 -20.61 -0.69
N ASN A 33 7.45 -19.86 0.24
CA ASN A 33 8.49 -20.40 1.13
C ASN A 33 8.16 -20.15 2.61
N PRO A 34 7.10 -20.78 3.15
CA PRO A 34 6.73 -20.60 4.55
C PRO A 34 7.83 -21.07 5.52
N ARG A 35 8.77 -21.91 5.06
CA ARG A 35 9.94 -22.33 5.83
C ARG A 35 11.04 -21.27 5.91
N LEU A 36 11.06 -20.28 5.01
CA LEU A 36 12.00 -19.16 5.02
C LEU A 36 11.72 -18.13 6.12
N ALA A 37 10.52 -18.17 6.71
CA ALA A 37 10.23 -17.42 7.92
C ALA A 37 11.09 -17.92 9.12
N TRP A 38 11.56 -19.15 9.06
CA TRP A 38 12.44 -19.79 10.04
C TRP A 38 13.83 -19.91 9.38
N GLN A 39 14.67 -18.97 9.62
CA GLN A 39 16.05 -18.77 9.14
C GLN A 39 16.69 -20.02 8.49
N PRO A 40 16.86 -20.06 7.17
CA PRO A 40 17.65 -21.10 6.54
C PRO A 40 19.11 -20.96 6.97
N VAL A 41 19.77 -22.11 7.19
CA VAL A 41 21.15 -22.18 7.67
C VAL A 41 22.14 -21.52 6.69
N ASP A 42 21.75 -21.34 5.41
CA ASP A 42 22.54 -20.66 4.38
C ASP A 42 21.60 -19.98 3.34
N PRO A 43 21.11 -18.78 3.62
CA PRO A 43 20.18 -18.10 2.71
C PRO A 43 20.90 -17.65 1.43
N SER A 44 20.34 -18.00 0.28
CA SER A 44 20.77 -17.44 -1.02
C SER A 44 20.66 -15.91 -1.02
N LEU A 45 21.40 -15.22 -1.90
CA LEU A 45 21.29 -13.75 -2.03
C LEU A 45 19.86 -13.29 -2.31
N LEU A 46 19.12 -14.06 -3.10
CA LEU A 46 17.71 -13.79 -3.42
C LEU A 46 16.85 -13.88 -2.16
N GLU A 47 17.07 -14.88 -1.32
CA GLU A 47 16.37 -15.05 -0.05
C GLU A 47 16.67 -13.93 0.94
N ARG A 48 17.90 -13.47 1.01
CA ARG A 48 18.27 -12.32 1.84
C ARG A 48 17.58 -11.03 1.41
N VAL A 49 17.41 -10.83 0.10
CA VAL A 49 16.79 -9.62 -0.47
C VAL A 49 15.28 -9.68 -0.39
N LEU A 50 14.67 -10.85 -0.63
CA LEU A 50 13.22 -11.01 -0.71
C LEU A 50 12.57 -11.50 0.61
N ASN A 51 13.33 -11.75 1.66
CA ASN A 51 12.77 -12.17 2.94
C ASN A 51 11.95 -11.03 3.57
N PRO A 52 10.62 -11.18 3.77
CA PRO A 52 9.77 -10.11 4.29
C PRO A 52 10.07 -9.75 5.74
N MET A 53 10.69 -10.66 6.52
CA MET A 53 10.96 -10.45 7.94
C MET A 53 12.34 -9.84 8.22
N SER A 54 13.36 -10.19 7.45
CA SER A 54 14.75 -9.81 7.71
C SER A 54 15.38 -8.92 6.64
N SER A 55 14.74 -8.76 5.49
CA SER A 55 15.28 -7.96 4.40
C SER A 55 15.19 -6.46 4.68
N PRO A 56 16.30 -5.73 4.51
CA PRO A 56 16.28 -4.26 4.61
C PRO A 56 15.43 -3.59 3.51
N VAL A 57 15.10 -4.32 2.45
CA VAL A 57 14.31 -3.83 1.32
C VAL A 57 12.81 -3.95 1.59
N SER A 58 12.39 -4.94 2.39
CA SER A 58 10.99 -5.21 2.74
C SER A 58 10.29 -4.00 3.37
N THR A 59 10.86 -3.49 4.45
CA THR A 59 10.34 -2.31 5.16
C THR A 59 10.33 -1.07 4.28
N ARG A 60 11.28 -0.93 3.37
CA ARG A 60 11.37 0.22 2.45
C ARG A 60 10.28 0.22 1.41
N PHE A 61 9.93 -0.91 0.82
CA PHE A 61 8.80 -0.99 -0.11
C PHE A 61 7.48 -0.66 0.59
N ALA A 62 7.25 -1.22 1.79
CA ALA A 62 6.05 -0.92 2.56
C ALA A 62 6.00 0.57 2.95
N ALA A 63 7.09 1.14 3.47
CA ALA A 63 7.17 2.55 3.83
C ALA A 63 6.98 3.48 2.61
N THR A 64 7.62 3.17 1.48
CA THR A 64 7.46 3.94 0.24
C THR A 64 6.02 3.92 -0.23
N PHE A 65 5.39 2.76 -0.16
CA PHE A 65 3.99 2.63 -0.55
C PHE A 65 3.08 3.47 0.36
N VAL A 66 3.30 3.47 1.69
CA VAL A 66 2.56 4.34 2.63
C VAL A 66 2.76 5.82 2.32
N LEU A 67 4.01 6.24 2.11
CA LEU A 67 4.35 7.62 1.78
C LEU A 67 3.66 8.08 0.49
N VAL A 68 3.74 7.27 -0.58
CA VAL A 68 3.12 7.62 -1.87
C VAL A 68 1.60 7.61 -1.78
N ALA A 69 1.01 6.74 -0.96
CA ALA A 69 -0.42 6.79 -0.67
C ALA A 69 -0.80 8.07 0.06
N GLY A 70 -0.02 8.49 1.07
CA GLY A 70 -0.20 9.76 1.78
C GLY A 70 -0.11 10.97 0.85
N VAL A 71 0.90 11.01 -0.01
CA VAL A 71 1.03 12.04 -1.05
C VAL A 71 -0.20 12.04 -1.97
N GLY A 72 -0.67 10.87 -2.39
CA GLY A 72 -1.87 10.73 -3.22
C GLY A 72 -3.12 11.26 -2.54
N VAL A 73 -3.29 11.02 -1.24
CA VAL A 73 -4.39 11.58 -0.44
C VAL A 73 -4.27 13.10 -0.35
N SER A 74 -3.08 13.63 -0.08
CA SER A 74 -2.83 15.07 0.02
C SER A 74 -3.11 15.80 -1.30
N LEU A 75 -2.63 15.26 -2.42
CA LEU A 75 -2.90 15.80 -3.76
C LEU A 75 -4.40 15.75 -4.09
N PHE A 76 -5.07 14.66 -3.72
CA PHE A 76 -6.51 14.52 -3.89
C PHE A 76 -7.28 15.55 -3.04
N ALA A 77 -6.81 15.79 -1.82
CA ALA A 77 -7.42 16.74 -0.90
C ALA A 77 -7.23 18.19 -1.38
N TRP A 78 -6.05 18.54 -1.89
CA TRP A 78 -5.76 19.90 -2.34
C TRP A 78 -6.62 20.36 -3.53
N GLY A 79 -6.91 19.48 -4.47
CA GLY A 79 -7.63 19.83 -5.70
C GLY A 79 -9.15 20.01 -5.56
N ARG A 80 -9.74 19.88 -4.35
CA ARG A 80 -11.19 19.89 -4.17
C ARG A 80 -11.62 20.75 -2.99
N PRO A 81 -12.44 21.79 -3.21
CA PRO A 81 -12.90 22.68 -2.14
C PRO A 81 -13.96 22.04 -1.22
N ASP A 82 -14.66 20.99 -1.67
CA ASP A 82 -15.76 20.35 -0.94
C ASP A 82 -15.23 19.28 0.03
N LEU A 83 -15.17 19.63 1.31
CA LEU A 83 -14.74 18.76 2.41
C LEU A 83 -15.60 17.49 2.55
N ALA A 84 -16.92 17.63 2.41
CA ALA A 84 -17.84 16.49 2.57
C ALA A 84 -17.58 15.44 1.49
N ARG A 85 -17.41 15.89 0.25
CA ARG A 85 -17.13 15.01 -0.89
C ARG A 85 -15.77 14.32 -0.77
N ARG A 86 -14.75 15.01 -0.24
CA ARG A 86 -13.43 14.41 0.04
C ARG A 86 -13.54 13.26 1.03
N ARG A 87 -14.19 13.53 2.17
CA ARG A 87 -14.38 12.55 3.24
C ARG A 87 -15.12 11.31 2.75
N ILE A 88 -16.21 11.49 2.02
CA ILE A 88 -16.98 10.37 1.47
C ILE A 88 -16.12 9.50 0.53
N VAL A 89 -15.34 10.12 -0.37
CA VAL A 89 -14.50 9.35 -1.30
C VAL A 89 -13.39 8.60 -0.57
N LEU A 90 -12.74 9.23 0.42
CA LEU A 90 -11.70 8.59 1.22
C LEU A 90 -12.28 7.44 2.07
N LEU A 91 -13.44 7.66 2.70
CA LEU A 91 -14.14 6.62 3.46
C LEU A 91 -14.53 5.44 2.58
N ARG A 92 -15.11 5.68 1.40
CA ARG A 92 -15.46 4.62 0.47
C ARG A 92 -14.24 3.81 0.03
N ARG A 93 -13.14 4.46 -0.31
CA ARG A 93 -11.89 3.79 -0.66
C ARG A 93 -11.31 3.01 0.52
N GLY A 94 -11.31 3.62 1.71
CA GLY A 94 -10.87 2.97 2.93
C GLY A 94 -11.69 1.73 3.26
N LEU A 95 -13.01 1.82 3.17
CA LEU A 95 -13.91 0.72 3.45
C LEU A 95 -13.76 -0.43 2.45
N LEU A 96 -13.61 -0.12 1.15
CA LEU A 96 -13.37 -1.14 0.12
C LEU A 96 -12.03 -1.85 0.33
N LEU A 97 -10.96 -1.11 0.61
CA LEU A 97 -9.64 -1.69 0.87
C LEU A 97 -9.63 -2.49 2.16
N TYR A 98 -10.30 -2.01 3.21
CA TYR A 98 -10.45 -2.70 4.48
C TYR A 98 -11.22 -4.01 4.33
N GLY A 99 -12.36 -3.96 3.63
CA GLY A 99 -13.17 -5.14 3.35
C GLY A 99 -12.44 -6.17 2.48
N ALA A 100 -11.80 -5.73 1.40
CA ALA A 100 -10.98 -6.60 0.56
C ALA A 100 -9.80 -7.18 1.35
N GLY A 101 -9.14 -6.36 2.18
CA GLY A 101 -8.07 -6.81 3.06
C GLY A 101 -8.54 -7.81 4.11
N ALA A 102 -9.73 -7.63 4.69
CA ALA A 102 -10.32 -8.56 5.65
C ALA A 102 -10.61 -9.93 5.00
N VAL A 103 -11.19 -9.94 3.80
CA VAL A 103 -11.45 -11.17 3.03
C VAL A 103 -10.14 -11.87 2.68
N LEU A 104 -9.16 -11.12 2.18
CA LEU A 104 -7.84 -11.68 1.85
C LEU A 104 -7.11 -12.16 3.10
N ASN A 105 -7.24 -11.48 4.23
CA ASN A 105 -6.60 -11.88 5.48
C ASN A 105 -7.13 -13.21 6.02
N TRP A 106 -8.34 -13.62 5.63
CA TRP A 106 -8.85 -14.94 5.95
C TRP A 106 -8.13 -16.06 5.19
N VAL A 107 -7.70 -15.78 3.97
CA VAL A 107 -6.92 -16.72 3.13
C VAL A 107 -5.43 -16.60 3.42
N TRP A 108 -4.96 -15.38 3.67
CA TRP A 108 -3.56 -15.03 3.89
C TRP A 108 -3.40 -14.00 5.02
N PRO A 109 -3.07 -14.43 6.25
CA PRO A 109 -2.80 -13.53 7.36
C PRO A 109 -1.47 -12.78 7.12
N GLY A 110 -1.53 -11.49 6.87
CA GLY A 110 -0.36 -10.65 6.60
C GLY A 110 -0.58 -9.64 5.47
N THR A 111 -1.82 -9.49 5.00
CA THR A 111 -2.11 -8.50 3.97
C THR A 111 -1.99 -7.09 4.52
N ILE A 112 -1.12 -6.29 3.89
CA ILE A 112 -0.98 -4.86 4.17
C ILE A 112 -2.26 -4.09 3.82
N LEU A 113 -3.10 -4.65 2.96
CA LEU A 113 -4.31 -4.03 2.43
C LEU A 113 -5.32 -3.64 3.52
N PHE A 114 -5.45 -4.47 4.56
CA PHE A 114 -6.29 -4.21 5.72
C PHE A 114 -5.88 -2.93 6.46
N PHE A 115 -4.59 -2.77 6.73
CA PHE A 115 -4.05 -1.58 7.39
C PHE A 115 -4.20 -0.33 6.52
N TYR A 116 -4.07 -0.48 5.21
CA TYR A 116 -4.30 0.60 4.26
C TYR A 116 -5.72 1.13 4.30
N GLY A 117 -6.70 0.25 4.35
CA GLY A 117 -8.09 0.63 4.50
C GLY A 117 -8.30 1.48 5.77
N ALA A 118 -7.70 1.06 6.89
CA ALA A 118 -7.74 1.80 8.14
C ALA A 118 -7.09 3.19 8.01
N TYR A 119 -5.92 3.31 7.38
CA TYR A 119 -5.26 4.60 7.15
C TYR A 119 -6.10 5.57 6.31
N PHE A 120 -6.76 5.08 5.25
CA PHE A 120 -7.68 5.91 4.46
C PHE A 120 -8.87 6.39 5.26
N MET A 121 -9.44 5.55 6.14
CA MET A 121 -10.55 5.95 7.02
C MET A 121 -10.10 7.01 8.02
N VAL A 122 -8.95 6.84 8.66
CA VAL A 122 -8.38 7.84 9.58
C VAL A 122 -8.08 9.14 8.83
N SER A 123 -7.49 9.07 7.64
CA SER A 123 -7.24 10.27 6.81
C SER A 123 -8.51 11.03 6.46
N ALA A 124 -9.63 10.32 6.26
CA ALA A 124 -10.93 10.95 6.01
C ALA A 124 -11.49 11.71 7.21
N LEU A 125 -11.10 11.35 8.43
CA LEU A 125 -11.50 12.07 9.65
C LEU A 125 -10.69 13.36 9.86
N ILE A 126 -9.44 13.38 9.39
CA ILE A 126 -8.50 14.49 9.57
C ILE A 126 -8.62 15.52 8.43
N CYS A 127 -8.96 15.09 7.21
CA CYS A 127 -9.19 15.98 6.06
C CYS A 127 -10.64 16.42 6.00
#